data_35b1766d9d5f2ad2439bcf2c45200506
#
_entry.id   35b1766d9d5f2ad2439bcf2c45200506
#
_cell.length_a   1.000
_cell.length_b   1.000
_cell.length_c   1.000
_cell.angle_alpha   90.00
_cell.angle_beta   90.00
_cell.angle_gamma   90.00
#
_symmetry.space_group_name_H-M   'P 1'
#
loop_
_entity.id
_entity.type
_entity.pdbx_description
1 polymer ?
#
loop_
_entity_poly.entity_id
_entity_poly.type
_entity_poly.pdbx_seq_one_letter_code
_entity_poly.pdbx_strand_id
1 'polypeptide(L)'
;MDMKTKEKPARGLYLWELALLAGLAAVLLWGALSLREQTALSEKVVRLHVLANSDSEEDQALKLRVRDRVLAETEALLESSSDREDAARRLGAALPELERLASEEVAERGYDYPVFVRLEETAFPTKTYDGFTLPAGRYLALRVLIGAAEGQNWWCVVFPPLCAAASEDVAQTALAAGLTEGQVGLITEADQGYELRLKSVELWEKLKERFE
;
A
#
# COMPACT_ATOMS: atom_id res chain seq x y z
N MET A 1 -52.41 -38.28 33.36
CA MET A 1 -52.00 -36.92 33.67
C MET A 1 -51.03 -36.50 32.58
N ASP A 2 -51.59 -35.97 31.53
CA ASP A 2 -50.90 -35.73 30.25
C ASP A 2 -50.38 -34.29 30.22
N MET A 3 -49.08 -34.09 30.40
CA MET A 3 -48.43 -32.78 30.30
C MET A 3 -48.14 -32.50 28.81
N LYS A 4 -49.09 -31.89 28.10
CA LYS A 4 -48.83 -31.31 26.80
C LYS A 4 -47.85 -30.11 26.94
N THR A 5 -46.59 -30.34 26.62
CA THR A 5 -45.62 -29.29 26.37
C THR A 5 -46.10 -28.44 25.20
N LYS A 6 -46.55 -27.21 25.50
CA LYS A 6 -46.82 -26.21 24.48
C LYS A 6 -45.50 -25.77 23.86
N GLU A 7 -45.16 -26.30 22.71
CA GLU A 7 -44.13 -25.68 21.85
C GLU A 7 -44.55 -24.26 21.50
N LYS A 8 -43.76 -23.29 21.88
CA LYS A 8 -43.93 -21.88 21.46
C LYS A 8 -43.65 -21.84 19.96
N PRO A 9 -44.55 -21.26 19.13
CA PRO A 9 -44.28 -21.10 17.71
C PRO A 9 -43.01 -20.27 17.54
N ALA A 10 -42.11 -20.74 16.68
CA ALA A 10 -40.91 -19.97 16.27
C ALA A 10 -41.39 -18.60 15.76
N ARG A 11 -40.98 -17.54 16.42
CA ARG A 11 -41.26 -16.16 16.03
C ARG A 11 -40.62 -15.91 14.68
N GLY A 12 -41.39 -15.73 13.62
CA GLY A 12 -40.88 -15.29 12.32
C GLY A 12 -40.24 -13.92 12.46
N LEU A 13 -39.15 -13.71 11.71
CA LEU A 13 -38.45 -12.41 11.69
C LEU A 13 -39.39 -11.32 11.17
N TYR A 14 -39.43 -10.18 11.82
CA TYR A 14 -40.16 -9.01 11.34
C TYR A 14 -39.47 -8.43 10.09
N LEU A 15 -40.15 -7.78 9.21
CA LEU A 15 -39.63 -7.20 7.97
C LEU A 15 -38.44 -6.23 8.23
N TRP A 16 -38.49 -5.48 9.34
CA TRP A 16 -37.39 -4.58 9.72
C TRP A 16 -36.14 -5.35 10.20
N GLU A 17 -36.29 -6.49 10.88
CA GLU A 17 -35.18 -7.35 11.30
C GLU A 17 -34.51 -7.96 10.06
N LEU A 18 -35.31 -8.38 9.09
CA LEU A 18 -34.83 -8.90 7.81
C LEU A 18 -34.07 -7.80 7.04
N ALA A 19 -34.59 -6.58 7.01
CA ALA A 19 -33.94 -5.45 6.35
C ALA A 19 -32.60 -5.08 7.02
N LEU A 20 -32.52 -5.11 8.37
CA LEU A 20 -31.27 -4.91 9.10
C LEU A 20 -30.23 -6.01 8.80
N LEU A 21 -30.65 -7.26 8.80
CA LEU A 21 -29.77 -8.39 8.47
C LEU A 21 -29.26 -8.30 7.03
N ALA A 22 -30.13 -7.95 6.09
CA ALA A 22 -29.75 -7.75 4.68
C ALA A 22 -28.76 -6.57 4.53
N GLY A 23 -29.00 -5.45 5.23
CA GLY A 23 -28.11 -4.30 5.26
C GLY A 23 -26.74 -4.66 5.84
N LEU A 24 -26.72 -5.37 6.96
CA LEU A 24 -25.48 -5.85 7.57
C LEU A 24 -24.71 -6.79 6.64
N ALA A 25 -25.41 -7.75 6.03
CA ALA A 25 -24.80 -8.67 5.06
C ALA A 25 -24.21 -7.93 3.86
N ALA A 26 -24.90 -6.92 3.34
CA ALA A 26 -24.41 -6.09 2.24
C ALA A 26 -23.13 -5.32 2.63
N VAL A 27 -23.07 -4.72 3.83
CA VAL A 27 -21.89 -4.03 4.34
C VAL A 27 -20.72 -4.98 4.52
N LEU A 28 -20.96 -6.18 5.08
CA LEU A 28 -19.91 -7.20 5.26
C LEU A 28 -19.37 -7.71 3.92
N LEU A 29 -20.25 -7.94 2.95
CA LEU A 29 -19.84 -8.35 1.59
C LEU A 29 -19.04 -7.26 0.90
N TRP A 30 -19.46 -6.01 1.00
CA TRP A 30 -18.72 -4.86 0.45
C TRP A 30 -17.33 -4.73 1.09
N GLY A 31 -17.27 -4.81 2.42
CA GLY A 31 -15.99 -4.79 3.14
C GLY A 31 -15.06 -5.93 2.73
N ALA A 32 -15.58 -7.15 2.57
CA ALA A 32 -14.80 -8.30 2.14
C ALA A 32 -14.27 -8.14 0.69
N LEU A 33 -15.07 -7.57 -0.22
CA LEU A 33 -14.64 -7.29 -1.60
C LEU A 33 -13.55 -6.22 -1.63
N SER A 34 -13.72 -5.13 -0.87
CA SER A 34 -12.71 -4.06 -0.78
C SER A 34 -11.36 -4.57 -0.23
N LEU A 35 -11.39 -5.43 0.80
CA LEU A 35 -10.17 -6.06 1.33
C LEU A 35 -9.49 -6.96 0.30
N ARG A 36 -10.25 -7.68 -0.52
CA ARG A 36 -9.68 -8.52 -1.61
C ARG A 36 -8.97 -7.67 -2.66
N GLU A 37 -9.54 -6.55 -3.06
CA GLU A 37 -8.92 -5.63 -4.04
C GLU A 37 -7.63 -5.03 -3.49
N GLN A 38 -7.60 -4.63 -2.21
CA GLN A 38 -6.38 -4.15 -1.56
C GLN A 38 -5.29 -5.22 -1.50
N THR A 39 -5.66 -6.47 -1.17
CA THR A 39 -4.71 -7.59 -1.16
C THR A 39 -4.20 -7.88 -2.57
N ALA A 40 -5.08 -7.92 -3.56
CA ALA A 40 -4.70 -8.13 -4.97
C ALA A 40 -3.78 -7.01 -5.50
N LEU A 41 -3.94 -5.77 -5.02
CA LEU A 41 -3.02 -4.67 -5.33
C LEU A 41 -1.64 -4.91 -4.68
N SER A 42 -1.59 -5.29 -3.40
CA SER A 42 -0.33 -5.53 -2.70
C SER A 42 0.48 -6.67 -3.32
N GLU A 43 -0.19 -7.65 -3.95
CA GLU A 43 0.44 -8.75 -4.67
C GLU A 43 1.03 -8.36 -6.03
N LYS A 44 0.81 -7.15 -6.51
CA LYS A 44 1.34 -6.63 -7.78
C LYS A 44 2.46 -5.59 -7.61
N VAL A 45 2.73 -5.19 -6.37
CA VAL A 45 3.64 -4.09 -6.08
C VAL A 45 4.83 -4.58 -5.26
N VAL A 46 6.03 -4.07 -5.56
CA VAL A 46 7.20 -4.17 -4.69
C VAL A 46 7.54 -2.76 -4.20
N ARG A 47 7.61 -2.60 -2.89
CA ARG A 47 7.91 -1.31 -2.26
C ARG A 47 9.37 -1.16 -1.91
N LEU A 48 9.82 0.09 -1.72
CA LEU A 48 11.11 0.42 -1.12
C LEU A 48 10.88 1.03 0.26
N HIS A 49 11.69 0.58 1.21
CA HIS A 49 11.68 1.09 2.57
C HIS A 49 13.12 1.35 3.02
N VAL A 50 13.50 2.62 3.15
CA VAL A 50 14.82 3.03 3.61
C VAL A 50 14.71 3.65 5.00
N LEU A 51 15.51 3.15 5.95
CA LEU A 51 15.58 3.65 7.32
C LEU A 51 16.94 4.29 7.57
N ALA A 52 16.92 5.53 8.08
CA ALA A 52 18.12 6.20 8.53
C ALA A 52 18.63 5.63 9.87
N ASN A 53 19.92 5.84 10.16
CA ASN A 53 20.48 5.49 11.46
C ASN A 53 19.75 6.19 12.61
N SER A 54 19.50 7.52 12.47
CA SER A 54 18.80 8.33 13.46
C SER A 54 17.98 9.44 12.79
N ASP A 55 17.36 10.31 13.60
CA ASP A 55 16.61 11.50 13.15
C ASP A 55 17.48 12.76 12.98
N SER A 56 18.81 12.66 13.11
CA SER A 56 19.68 13.81 12.85
C SER A 56 19.59 14.27 11.39
N GLU A 57 19.84 15.54 11.13
CA GLU A 57 19.79 16.10 9.76
C GLU A 57 20.79 15.40 8.84
N GLU A 58 21.97 15.06 9.37
CA GLU A 58 23.04 14.37 8.65
C GLU A 58 22.61 12.96 8.25
N ASP A 59 22.03 12.18 9.18
CA ASP A 59 21.56 10.83 8.90
C ASP A 59 20.36 10.83 7.94
N GLN A 60 19.49 11.82 8.04
CA GLN A 60 18.37 11.97 7.09
C GLN A 60 18.90 12.36 5.69
N ALA A 61 19.91 13.21 5.58
CA ALA A 61 20.56 13.54 4.31
C ALA A 61 21.29 12.33 3.72
N LEU A 62 22.01 11.56 4.53
CA LEU A 62 22.68 10.32 4.12
C LEU A 62 21.66 9.31 3.59
N LYS A 63 20.54 9.08 4.29
CA LYS A 63 19.44 8.21 3.85
C LYS A 63 18.96 8.56 2.43
N LEU A 64 18.81 9.84 2.12
CA LEU A 64 18.36 10.26 0.79
C LEU A 64 19.40 9.94 -0.29
N ARG A 65 20.70 10.02 0.00
CA ARG A 65 21.76 9.63 -0.93
C ARG A 65 21.77 8.13 -1.19
N VAL A 66 21.73 7.35 -0.11
CA VAL A 66 21.64 5.88 -0.21
C VAL A 66 20.38 5.46 -0.99
N ARG A 67 19.24 6.09 -0.71
CA ARG A 67 18.01 5.87 -1.47
C ARG A 67 18.23 6.09 -2.97
N ASP A 68 18.79 7.24 -3.35
CA ASP A 68 18.97 7.61 -4.76
C ASP A 68 19.89 6.61 -5.46
N ARG A 69 20.96 6.17 -4.80
CA ARG A 69 21.88 5.17 -5.33
C ARG A 69 21.20 3.82 -5.56
N VAL A 70 20.41 3.36 -4.57
CA VAL A 70 19.66 2.10 -4.66
C VAL A 70 18.55 2.19 -5.72
N LEU A 71 17.84 3.32 -5.80
CA LEU A 71 16.79 3.52 -6.82
C LEU A 71 17.37 3.44 -8.23
N ALA A 72 18.44 4.14 -8.52
CA ALA A 72 19.08 4.12 -9.85
C ALA A 72 19.45 2.70 -10.31
N GLU A 73 19.96 1.87 -9.40
CA GLU A 73 20.29 0.48 -9.69
C GLU A 73 19.03 -0.38 -9.86
N THR A 74 18.02 -0.21 -9.00
CA THR A 74 16.78 -0.97 -9.09
C THR A 74 15.97 -0.62 -10.34
N GLU A 75 15.97 0.62 -10.81
CA GLU A 75 15.33 1.04 -12.05
C GLU A 75 15.93 0.29 -13.25
N ALA A 76 17.26 0.29 -13.39
CA ALA A 76 17.96 -0.43 -14.45
C ALA A 76 17.69 -1.94 -14.38
N LEU A 77 17.72 -2.52 -13.17
CA LEU A 77 17.48 -3.94 -12.94
C LEU A 77 16.06 -4.38 -13.33
N LEU A 78 15.06 -3.53 -13.05
CA LEU A 78 13.65 -3.83 -13.19
C LEU A 78 13.02 -3.35 -14.50
N GLU A 79 13.73 -2.62 -15.34
CA GLU A 79 13.24 -2.07 -16.62
C GLU A 79 12.56 -3.13 -17.50
N SER A 80 13.10 -4.36 -17.52
CA SER A 80 12.56 -5.47 -18.31
C SER A 80 11.70 -6.44 -17.50
N SER A 81 11.30 -6.10 -16.28
CA SER A 81 10.48 -6.99 -15.45
C SER A 81 9.03 -7.01 -15.93
N SER A 82 8.49 -8.22 -16.13
CA SER A 82 7.14 -8.42 -16.65
C SER A 82 6.06 -8.32 -15.57
N ASP A 83 6.40 -8.68 -14.34
CA ASP A 83 5.49 -8.77 -13.19
C ASP A 83 6.25 -8.71 -11.86
N ARG A 84 5.48 -8.69 -10.75
CA ARG A 84 6.04 -8.66 -9.39
C ARG A 84 6.94 -9.84 -9.08
N GLU A 85 6.64 -11.02 -9.58
CA GLU A 85 7.43 -12.23 -9.30
C GLU A 85 8.78 -12.17 -9.99
N ASP A 86 8.81 -11.69 -11.24
CA ASP A 86 10.05 -11.45 -11.97
C ASP A 86 10.87 -10.37 -11.28
N ALA A 87 10.25 -9.25 -10.91
CA ALA A 87 10.89 -8.19 -10.15
C ALA A 87 11.48 -8.71 -8.82
N ALA A 88 10.73 -9.52 -8.08
CA ALA A 88 11.17 -10.10 -6.82
C ALA A 88 12.38 -11.05 -7.01
N ARG A 89 12.38 -11.88 -8.07
CA ARG A 89 13.53 -12.76 -8.37
C ARG A 89 14.79 -11.96 -8.69
N ARG A 90 14.67 -10.91 -9.53
CA ARG A 90 15.79 -10.05 -9.91
C ARG A 90 16.35 -9.31 -8.71
N LEU A 91 15.48 -8.70 -7.89
CA LEU A 91 15.89 -8.04 -6.65
C LEU A 91 16.55 -9.01 -5.68
N GLY A 92 15.98 -10.22 -5.50
CA GLY A 92 16.55 -11.25 -4.65
C GLY A 92 17.95 -11.67 -5.06
N ALA A 93 18.20 -11.80 -6.37
CA ALA A 93 19.53 -12.12 -6.91
C ALA A 93 20.52 -10.94 -6.76
N ALA A 94 20.03 -9.71 -6.77
CA ALA A 94 20.84 -8.49 -6.69
C ALA A 94 21.08 -8.00 -5.25
N LEU A 95 20.48 -8.61 -4.21
CA LEU A 95 20.63 -8.14 -2.83
C LEU A 95 22.09 -7.88 -2.39
N PRO A 96 23.06 -8.78 -2.67
CA PRO A 96 24.45 -8.53 -2.29
C PRO A 96 25.06 -7.30 -2.96
N GLU A 97 24.70 -7.06 -4.21
CA GLU A 97 25.19 -5.91 -4.98
C GLU A 97 24.53 -4.61 -4.50
N LEU A 98 23.22 -4.62 -4.23
CA LEU A 98 22.52 -3.46 -3.66
C LEU A 98 23.05 -3.10 -2.28
N GLU A 99 23.37 -4.10 -1.45
CA GLU A 99 23.99 -3.88 -0.13
C GLU A 99 25.40 -3.30 -0.25
N ARG A 100 26.19 -3.79 -1.21
CA ARG A 100 27.51 -3.26 -1.50
C ARG A 100 27.44 -1.80 -1.93
N LEU A 101 26.58 -1.46 -2.91
CA LEU A 101 26.40 -0.09 -3.41
C LEU A 101 25.91 0.87 -2.31
N ALA A 102 24.98 0.43 -1.48
CA ALA A 102 24.48 1.22 -0.36
C ALA A 102 25.57 1.45 0.70
N SER A 103 26.39 0.42 0.98
CA SER A 103 27.52 0.52 1.93
C SER A 103 28.63 1.43 1.40
N GLU A 104 28.91 1.38 0.09
CA GLU A 104 29.87 2.29 -0.55
C GLU A 104 29.43 3.75 -0.44
N GLU A 105 28.17 4.05 -0.72
CA GLU A 105 27.64 5.41 -0.58
C GLU A 105 27.79 5.93 0.87
N VAL A 106 27.52 5.07 1.87
CA VAL A 106 27.72 5.42 3.29
C VAL A 106 29.19 5.73 3.58
N ALA A 107 30.11 4.87 3.11
CA ALA A 107 31.56 5.05 3.34
C ALA A 107 32.10 6.27 2.59
N GLU A 108 31.68 6.53 1.34
CA GLU A 108 32.07 7.72 0.56
C GLU A 108 31.68 9.04 1.25
N ARG A 109 30.63 9.01 2.08
CA ARG A 109 30.19 10.16 2.89
C ARG A 109 30.91 10.26 4.24
N GLY A 110 31.86 9.36 4.53
CA GLY A 110 32.66 9.38 5.75
C GLY A 110 32.01 8.77 6.98
N TYR A 111 30.97 7.93 6.78
CA TYR A 111 30.27 7.21 7.86
C TYR A 111 30.75 5.75 7.90
N ASP A 112 30.74 5.17 9.09
CA ASP A 112 31.08 3.76 9.35
C ASP A 112 29.81 3.00 9.84
N TYR A 113 28.69 3.22 9.18
CA TYR A 113 27.44 2.54 9.52
C TYR A 113 27.33 1.22 8.77
N PRO A 114 26.96 0.11 9.43
CA PRO A 114 26.56 -1.10 8.74
C PRO A 114 25.30 -0.85 7.92
N VAL A 115 25.24 -1.41 6.72
CA VAL A 115 24.06 -1.37 5.89
C VAL A 115 23.58 -2.80 5.64
N PHE A 116 22.28 -3.01 5.75
CA PHE A 116 21.64 -4.29 5.42
C PHE A 116 20.54 -4.09 4.40
N VAL A 117 20.55 -4.90 3.35
CA VAL A 117 19.50 -4.89 2.33
C VAL A 117 18.76 -6.22 2.35
N ARG A 118 17.44 -6.15 2.47
CA ARG A 118 16.57 -7.33 2.58
C ARG A 118 15.34 -7.20 1.70
N LEU A 119 14.88 -8.34 1.19
CA LEU A 119 13.60 -8.43 0.49
C LEU A 119 12.64 -9.25 1.36
N GLU A 120 11.65 -8.58 1.95
CA GLU A 120 10.77 -9.22 2.93
C GLU A 120 9.37 -8.58 2.96
N GLU A 121 8.37 -9.34 3.42
CA GLU A 121 7.02 -8.82 3.64
C GLU A 121 6.98 -7.86 4.83
N THR A 122 6.62 -6.62 4.57
CA THR A 122 6.62 -5.52 5.56
C THR A 122 5.27 -4.82 5.60
N ALA A 123 4.82 -4.44 6.79
CA ALA A 123 3.63 -3.63 6.96
C ALA A 123 3.90 -2.16 6.62
N PHE A 124 3.02 -1.57 5.84
CA PHE A 124 3.08 -0.15 5.47
C PHE A 124 1.79 0.56 5.89
N PRO A 125 1.87 1.81 6.32
CA PRO A 125 0.69 2.66 6.47
C PRO A 125 0.18 3.08 5.08
N THR A 126 -1.03 3.66 5.04
CA THR A 126 -1.49 4.40 3.87
C THR A 126 -0.50 5.51 3.56
N LYS A 127 -0.08 5.62 2.32
CA LYS A 127 0.89 6.63 1.90
C LYS A 127 0.46 7.27 0.59
N THR A 128 0.30 8.59 0.64
CA THR A 128 0.02 9.44 -0.52
C THR A 128 1.34 9.91 -1.12
N TYR A 129 1.44 9.83 -2.43
CA TYR A 129 2.53 10.30 -3.29
C TYR A 129 1.96 11.33 -4.26
N ASP A 130 2.81 11.96 -5.04
CA ASP A 130 2.35 12.83 -6.12
C ASP A 130 1.65 12.00 -7.21
N GLY A 131 0.34 12.21 -7.36
CA GLY A 131 -0.51 11.54 -8.34
C GLY A 131 -1.07 10.17 -7.95
N PHE A 132 -0.72 9.60 -6.78
CA PHE A 132 -1.32 8.34 -6.33
C PHE A 132 -1.22 8.08 -4.82
N THR A 133 -2.09 7.21 -4.32
CA THR A 133 -2.10 6.78 -2.92
C THR A 133 -2.10 5.25 -2.83
N LEU A 134 -1.22 4.67 -2.02
CA LEU A 134 -1.26 3.25 -1.69
C LEU A 134 -1.90 3.03 -0.33
N PRO A 135 -2.86 2.09 -0.22
CA PRO A 135 -3.50 1.77 1.05
C PRO A 135 -2.53 1.11 2.03
N ALA A 136 -2.87 1.16 3.31
CA ALA A 136 -2.17 0.38 4.33
C ALA A 136 -2.28 -1.12 4.02
N GLY A 137 -1.21 -1.87 4.29
CA GLY A 137 -1.20 -3.30 4.02
C GLY A 137 0.18 -3.93 4.18
N ARG A 138 0.24 -5.24 3.92
CA ARG A 138 1.52 -5.95 3.82
C ARG A 138 1.94 -6.00 2.36
N TYR A 139 3.19 -5.61 2.12
CA TYR A 139 3.78 -5.56 0.79
C TYR A 139 5.15 -6.22 0.80
N LEU A 140 5.52 -6.87 -0.28
CA LEU A 140 6.91 -7.22 -0.50
C LEU A 140 7.72 -5.92 -0.61
N ALA A 141 8.78 -5.79 0.17
CA ALA A 141 9.58 -4.58 0.24
C ALA A 141 11.07 -4.88 0.17
N LEU A 142 11.77 -4.11 -0.66
CA LEU A 142 13.21 -3.96 -0.58
C LEU A 142 13.49 -2.99 0.58
N ARG A 143 14.04 -3.52 1.68
CA ARG A 143 14.37 -2.74 2.87
C ARG A 143 15.87 -2.45 2.91
N VAL A 144 16.21 -1.19 3.11
CA VAL A 144 17.58 -0.71 3.29
C VAL A 144 17.69 -0.14 4.69
N LEU A 145 18.46 -0.77 5.54
CA LEU A 145 18.64 -0.44 6.95
C LEU A 145 20.03 0.15 7.13
N ILE A 146 20.13 1.41 7.56
CA ILE A 146 21.40 2.13 7.74
C ILE A 146 21.66 2.28 9.23
N GLY A 147 22.79 1.77 9.71
CA GLY A 147 23.19 1.87 11.12
C GLY A 147 22.19 1.20 12.05
N ALA A 148 21.70 1.92 13.06
CA ALA A 148 20.70 1.44 14.02
C ALA A 148 19.29 1.32 13.40
N ALA A 149 19.03 1.97 12.25
CA ALA A 149 17.74 2.00 11.58
C ALA A 149 16.60 2.51 12.48
N GLU A 150 16.87 3.48 13.33
CA GLU A 150 15.93 4.08 14.31
C GLU A 150 15.38 5.44 13.83
N GLY A 151 15.88 5.97 12.72
CA GLY A 151 15.44 7.24 12.16
C GLY A 151 14.16 7.14 11.31
N GLN A 152 13.74 8.29 10.78
CA GLN A 152 12.52 8.40 9.97
C GLN A 152 12.57 7.51 8.74
N ASN A 153 11.43 6.90 8.46
CA ASN A 153 11.22 6.04 7.32
C ASN A 153 11.12 6.83 6.00
N TRP A 154 11.67 6.28 4.93
CA TRP A 154 11.35 6.66 3.57
C TRP A 154 10.64 5.50 2.87
N TRP A 155 9.48 5.77 2.28
CA TRP A 155 8.71 4.77 1.55
C TRP A 155 8.50 5.15 0.10
N CYS A 156 8.70 4.19 -0.79
CA CYS A 156 8.47 4.35 -2.20
C CYS A 156 7.98 3.05 -2.87
N VAL A 157 7.92 3.02 -4.20
CA VAL A 157 7.49 1.88 -5.02
C VAL A 157 8.54 1.66 -6.10
N VAL A 158 9.19 0.48 -6.09
CA VAL A 158 10.21 0.14 -7.11
C VAL A 158 9.64 -0.68 -8.25
N PHE A 159 8.53 -1.38 -8.01
CA PHE A 159 7.81 -2.07 -9.08
C PHE A 159 6.29 -1.98 -8.85
N PRO A 160 5.51 -1.48 -9.81
CA PRO A 160 5.95 -0.68 -10.97
C PRO A 160 6.84 0.51 -10.57
N PRO A 161 7.66 1.08 -11.47
CA PRO A 161 8.61 2.16 -11.14
C PRO A 161 7.89 3.51 -10.95
N LEU A 162 6.97 3.57 -9.97
CA LEU A 162 6.13 4.74 -9.70
C LEU A 162 6.86 5.87 -8.95
N CYS A 163 8.05 5.57 -8.39
CA CYS A 163 8.87 6.58 -7.72
C CYS A 163 9.55 7.55 -8.71
N ALA A 164 9.87 7.05 -9.89
CA ALA A 164 10.52 7.82 -10.94
C ALA A 164 9.52 8.44 -11.92
N ALA A 165 8.28 7.90 -11.97
CA ALA A 165 7.24 8.42 -12.85
C ALA A 165 6.85 9.84 -12.41
N ALA A 166 6.98 10.79 -13.32
CA ALA A 166 6.32 12.08 -13.17
C ALA A 166 4.81 11.86 -13.09
N SER A 167 4.11 12.66 -12.30
CA SER A 167 2.68 12.52 -11.98
C SER A 167 1.74 12.32 -13.19
N GLU A 168 2.18 12.66 -14.38
CA GLU A 168 1.40 12.53 -15.62
C GLU A 168 1.34 11.09 -16.17
N ASP A 169 2.23 10.17 -15.73
CA ASP A 169 2.39 8.85 -16.33
C ASP A 169 2.12 7.67 -15.37
N VAL A 170 1.70 7.95 -14.13
CA VAL A 170 1.45 6.91 -13.11
C VAL A 170 0.46 5.87 -13.60
N ALA A 171 -0.64 6.29 -14.22
CA ALA A 171 -1.68 5.39 -14.71
C ALA A 171 -1.16 4.47 -15.83
N GLN A 172 -0.43 5.02 -16.80
CA GLN A 172 0.13 4.23 -17.90
C GLN A 172 1.21 3.26 -17.42
N THR A 173 2.10 3.72 -16.53
CA THR A 173 3.15 2.88 -15.93
C THR A 173 2.55 1.72 -15.14
N ALA A 174 1.50 1.98 -14.36
CA ALA A 174 0.81 0.97 -13.58
C ALA A 174 0.08 -0.06 -14.48
N LEU A 175 -0.59 0.38 -15.54
CA LEU A 175 -1.25 -0.49 -16.52
C LEU A 175 -0.23 -1.36 -17.27
N ALA A 176 0.88 -0.79 -17.71
CA ALA A 176 1.95 -1.51 -18.40
C ALA A 176 2.58 -2.61 -17.53
N ALA A 177 2.61 -2.41 -16.22
CA ALA A 177 3.09 -3.42 -15.25
C ALA A 177 2.01 -4.42 -14.80
N GLY A 178 0.83 -4.42 -15.45
CA GLY A 178 -0.22 -5.41 -15.24
C GLY A 178 -1.21 -5.09 -14.12
N LEU A 179 -1.28 -3.84 -13.63
CA LEU A 179 -2.40 -3.41 -12.80
C LEU A 179 -3.67 -3.30 -13.67
N THR A 180 -4.81 -3.64 -13.11
CA THR A 180 -6.11 -3.46 -13.78
C THR A 180 -6.56 -2.02 -13.71
N GLU A 181 -7.46 -1.59 -14.64
CA GLU A 181 -8.06 -0.25 -14.58
C GLU A 181 -8.69 0.08 -13.22
N GLY A 182 -9.36 -0.91 -12.59
CA GLY A 182 -9.92 -0.74 -11.25
C GLY A 182 -8.84 -0.51 -10.17
N GLN A 183 -7.69 -1.17 -10.27
CA GLN A 183 -6.56 -0.97 -9.34
C GLN A 183 -5.87 0.38 -9.58
N VAL A 184 -5.76 0.80 -10.83
CA VAL A 184 -5.24 2.14 -11.18
C VAL A 184 -6.20 3.21 -10.65
N GLY A 185 -7.51 3.08 -10.87
CA GLY A 185 -8.52 3.98 -10.28
C GLY A 185 -8.41 4.04 -8.75
N LEU A 186 -8.25 2.90 -8.08
CA LEU A 186 -8.12 2.84 -6.62
C LEU A 186 -6.92 3.67 -6.10
N ILE A 187 -5.79 3.66 -6.80
CA ILE A 187 -4.58 4.37 -6.36
C ILE A 187 -4.57 5.85 -6.78
N THR A 188 -5.15 6.21 -7.93
CA THR A 188 -5.13 7.57 -8.46
C THR A 188 -6.31 8.42 -7.97
N GLU A 189 -7.49 7.84 -7.81
CA GLU A 189 -8.66 8.55 -7.31
C GLU A 189 -8.57 8.87 -5.81
N ALA A 190 -7.86 8.05 -5.04
CA ALA A 190 -7.62 8.30 -3.62
C ALA A 190 -6.83 9.60 -3.35
N ASP A 191 -6.07 10.09 -4.33
CA ASP A 191 -5.32 11.36 -4.23
C ASP A 191 -6.21 12.60 -4.42
N GLN A 192 -7.40 12.45 -5.03
CA GLN A 192 -8.36 13.55 -5.22
C GLN A 192 -9.12 13.95 -3.95
N GLY A 193 -8.60 13.55 -2.77
CA GLY A 193 -9.20 13.87 -1.49
C GLY A 193 -10.56 13.19 -1.36
N TYR A 194 -10.57 11.90 -1.06
CA TYR A 194 -11.72 11.31 -0.41
C TYR A 194 -11.88 11.99 0.96
N GLU A 195 -12.47 13.19 0.98
CA GLU A 195 -13.35 13.48 2.11
C GLU A 195 -14.35 12.33 2.10
N LEU A 196 -14.34 11.53 3.13
CA LEU A 196 -15.44 10.62 3.46
C LEU A 196 -16.69 11.47 3.73
N ARG A 197 -17.18 12.14 2.69
CA ARG A 197 -18.57 12.58 2.61
C ARG A 197 -19.34 11.29 2.40
N LEU A 198 -19.76 10.73 3.53
CA LEU A 198 -20.73 9.64 3.52
C LEU A 198 -21.83 10.07 2.55
N LYS A 199 -22.01 9.36 1.44
CA LYS A 199 -23.10 9.63 0.48
C LYS A 199 -24.46 9.73 1.18
N SER A 200 -24.57 9.14 2.37
CA SER A 200 -25.70 9.28 3.28
C SER A 200 -25.88 10.72 3.79
N VAL A 201 -24.82 11.50 3.99
CA VAL A 201 -24.90 12.92 4.40
C VAL A 201 -25.33 13.78 3.22
N GLU A 202 -24.76 13.56 2.03
CA GLU A 202 -25.22 14.25 0.81
C GLU A 202 -26.68 13.91 0.44
N LEU A 203 -27.07 12.65 0.64
CA LEU A 203 -28.44 12.23 0.43
C LEU A 203 -29.39 12.88 1.47
N TRP A 204 -28.92 13.00 2.71
CA TRP A 204 -29.67 13.65 3.78
C TRP A 204 -29.80 15.16 3.55
N GLU A 205 -28.74 15.84 3.09
CA GLU A 205 -28.79 17.27 2.73
C GLU A 205 -29.72 17.50 1.53
N LYS A 206 -29.65 16.70 0.47
CA LYS A 206 -30.57 16.74 -0.67
C LYS A 206 -32.01 16.43 -0.30
N LEU A 207 -32.23 15.54 0.65
CA LEU A 207 -33.59 15.27 1.18
C LEU A 207 -34.10 16.45 1.98
N LYS A 208 -33.27 17.08 2.78
CA LYS A 208 -33.64 18.25 3.60
C LYS A 208 -34.02 19.46 2.73
N GLU A 209 -33.23 19.73 1.67
CA GLU A 209 -33.52 20.80 0.70
C GLU A 209 -34.81 20.58 -0.11
N ARG A 210 -35.32 19.34 -0.19
CA ARG A 210 -36.53 19.01 -0.92
C ARG A 210 -37.79 19.10 -0.06
N PHE A 211 -37.63 19.21 1.26
CA PHE A 211 -38.73 19.29 2.24
C PHE A 211 -38.81 20.66 2.96
N GLU A 212 -37.90 21.62 2.64
CA GLU A 212 -38.01 23.06 2.91
C GLU A 212 -38.58 23.76 1.65
#